data_3fa337012bc11045acb9d8cb1fba2f02
#
_entry.id   3fa337012bc11045acb9d8cb1fba2f02
#
_cell.length_a   1.000
_cell.length_b   1.000
_cell.length_c   1.000
_cell.angle_alpha   90.00
_cell.angle_beta   90.00
_cell.angle_gamma   90.00
#
_symmetry.space_group_name_H-M   'P 1'
#
loop_
_entity.id
_entity.type
_entity.pdbx_description
1 polymer ?
#
loop_
_entity_poly.entity_id
_entity_poly.type
_entity_poly.pdbx_seq_one_letter_code
_entity_poly.pdbx_strand_id
1 'polypeptide(L)'
;MPLDSTMWDLVRDRLAPIDVLTVDAPGFGGSPSGAELQERYGRPEPSLEVFVEAIRESLDELEVERVVLGGMSMGGTVAATFAQTYPERVAGLALMDTNIGVDDADHAAIRRESIALCEEGKGYESVKEWSNFLVSPASPESVRQSLDRRFRLFNSASLAWLQRALLDRDSAIGALTAIDGPILLERGADDATCSFALLQQWKELAPCAKIIEIPGAGHFVADEQPEVLAKALADFYRQAS
;
A
#
# COMPACT_ATOMS: atom_id res chain seq x y z
N MET A 1 1.23 -5.77 -1.98
CA MET A 1 0.74 -6.86 -2.81
C MET A 1 1.48 -8.13 -2.39
N PRO A 2 0.97 -9.29 -2.59
CA PRO A 2 -0.35 -9.69 -3.10
C PRO A 2 -1.30 -10.12 -1.96
N LEU A 3 -1.82 -9.17 -1.23
CA LEU A 3 -2.73 -9.40 -0.11
C LEU A 3 -4.01 -8.60 -0.31
N ASP A 4 -5.10 -9.08 0.27
CA ASP A 4 -6.39 -8.39 0.35
C ASP A 4 -6.53 -7.61 1.67
N SER A 5 -7.70 -7.01 1.88
CA SER A 5 -8.02 -6.20 3.05
C SER A 5 -7.87 -6.93 4.39
N THR A 6 -7.89 -8.28 4.39
CA THR A 6 -7.70 -9.08 5.61
C THR A 6 -6.32 -8.90 6.24
N MET A 7 -5.34 -8.35 5.50
CA MET A 7 -4.05 -7.98 6.07
C MET A 7 -4.15 -6.96 7.20
N TRP A 8 -5.24 -6.20 7.23
CA TRP A 8 -5.48 -5.16 8.23
C TRP A 8 -6.27 -5.64 9.45
N ASP A 9 -6.81 -6.86 9.46
CA ASP A 9 -7.71 -7.33 10.53
C ASP A 9 -7.10 -7.18 11.93
N LEU A 10 -5.83 -7.59 12.10
CA LEU A 10 -5.13 -7.47 13.38
C LEU A 10 -4.92 -6.01 13.81
N VAL A 11 -4.74 -5.10 12.87
CA VAL A 11 -4.58 -3.66 13.14
C VAL A 11 -5.93 -3.00 13.36
N ARG A 12 -6.91 -3.27 12.50
CA ARG A 12 -8.26 -2.71 12.55
C ARG A 12 -8.95 -2.98 13.89
N ASP A 13 -8.86 -4.22 14.39
CA ASP A 13 -9.47 -4.62 15.65
C ASP A 13 -8.92 -3.84 16.86
N ARG A 14 -7.71 -3.27 16.71
CA ARG A 14 -7.03 -2.47 17.74
C ARG A 14 -7.24 -0.96 17.60
N LEU A 15 -7.85 -0.52 16.50
CA LEU A 15 -8.10 0.90 16.24
C LEU A 15 -9.43 1.40 16.82
N ALA A 16 -10.28 0.50 17.34
CA ALA A 16 -11.54 0.91 17.96
C ALA A 16 -11.33 2.01 19.02
N PRO A 17 -12.15 3.07 19.07
CA PRO A 17 -13.43 3.26 18.35
C PRO A 17 -13.30 4.01 17.01
N ILE A 18 -12.15 4.04 16.36
CA ILE A 18 -11.97 4.70 15.06
C ILE A 18 -12.67 3.87 13.98
N ASP A 19 -13.51 4.49 13.18
CA ASP A 19 -14.11 3.85 12.00
C ASP A 19 -13.06 3.67 10.91
N VAL A 20 -12.84 2.42 10.49
CA VAL A 20 -11.82 2.03 9.52
C VAL A 20 -12.46 1.37 8.32
N LEU A 21 -12.30 1.98 7.14
CA LEU A 21 -12.60 1.38 5.86
C LEU A 21 -11.32 0.76 5.27
N THR A 22 -11.37 -0.52 4.95
CA THR A 22 -10.29 -1.21 4.23
C THR A 22 -10.73 -1.50 2.80
N VAL A 23 -9.85 -1.25 1.83
CA VAL A 23 -10.16 -1.35 0.40
C VAL A 23 -9.30 -2.45 -0.22
N ASP A 24 -9.93 -3.36 -0.94
CA ASP A 24 -9.25 -4.36 -1.75
C ASP A 24 -8.74 -3.77 -3.06
N ALA A 25 -7.53 -4.13 -3.44
CA ALA A 25 -6.98 -3.75 -4.75
C ALA A 25 -7.78 -4.41 -5.90
N PRO A 26 -7.78 -3.83 -7.12
CA PRO A 26 -8.46 -4.41 -8.26
C PRO A 26 -8.16 -5.90 -8.47
N GLY A 27 -9.21 -6.74 -8.42
CA GLY A 27 -9.14 -8.19 -8.57
C GLY A 27 -8.66 -8.95 -7.34
N PHE A 28 -8.56 -8.31 -6.17
CA PHE A 28 -8.30 -8.95 -4.88
C PHE A 28 -9.53 -8.87 -3.99
N GLY A 29 -9.64 -9.80 -3.02
CA GLY A 29 -10.74 -9.83 -2.07
C GLY A 29 -12.10 -9.76 -2.77
N GLY A 30 -12.89 -8.76 -2.43
CA GLY A 30 -14.21 -8.47 -3.02
C GLY A 30 -14.21 -7.44 -4.15
N SER A 31 -13.04 -6.90 -4.53
CA SER A 31 -12.97 -5.84 -5.56
C SER A 31 -13.16 -6.40 -6.98
N PRO A 32 -13.86 -5.65 -7.88
CA PRO A 32 -13.90 -5.97 -9.30
C PRO A 32 -12.48 -6.09 -9.89
N SER A 33 -12.35 -6.86 -10.98
CA SER A 33 -11.06 -6.98 -11.67
C SER A 33 -10.59 -5.65 -12.24
N GLY A 34 -9.29 -5.50 -12.42
CA GLY A 34 -8.72 -4.31 -13.04
C GLY A 34 -9.28 -4.05 -14.44
N ALA A 35 -9.58 -5.10 -15.22
CA ALA A 35 -10.17 -4.98 -16.54
C ALA A 35 -11.62 -4.42 -16.49
N GLU A 36 -12.44 -4.88 -15.55
CA GLU A 36 -13.80 -4.34 -15.35
C GLU A 36 -13.76 -2.86 -14.94
N LEU A 37 -12.83 -2.48 -14.05
CA LEU A 37 -12.66 -1.09 -13.65
C LEU A 37 -12.11 -0.21 -14.80
N GLN A 38 -11.19 -0.75 -15.63
CA GLN A 38 -10.73 -0.05 -16.83
C GLN A 38 -11.89 0.26 -17.78
N GLU A 39 -12.77 -0.71 -18.04
CA GLU A 39 -13.97 -0.51 -18.85
C GLU A 39 -14.89 0.55 -18.22
N ARG A 40 -15.15 0.44 -16.91
CA ARG A 40 -16.00 1.38 -16.17
C ARG A 40 -15.51 2.82 -16.25
N TYR A 41 -14.21 3.06 -16.16
CA TYR A 41 -13.62 4.41 -16.16
C TYR A 41 -13.06 4.83 -17.54
N GLY A 42 -13.25 4.02 -18.59
CA GLY A 42 -12.82 4.34 -19.94
C GLY A 42 -11.28 4.43 -20.07
N ARG A 43 -10.55 3.63 -19.33
CA ARG A 43 -9.07 3.61 -19.36
C ARG A 43 -8.57 2.47 -20.22
N PRO A 44 -7.74 2.73 -21.27
CA PRO A 44 -7.28 1.68 -22.18
C PRO A 44 -6.24 0.73 -21.57
N GLU A 45 -5.45 1.22 -20.60
CA GLU A 45 -4.33 0.48 -20.01
C GLU A 45 -4.46 0.38 -18.49
N PRO A 46 -3.86 -0.65 -17.84
CA PRO A 46 -3.75 -0.73 -16.41
C PRO A 46 -3.04 0.49 -15.83
N SER A 47 -3.66 1.14 -14.84
CA SER A 47 -3.05 2.29 -14.18
C SER A 47 -3.51 2.44 -12.73
N LEU A 48 -2.72 3.13 -11.91
CA LEU A 48 -3.09 3.41 -10.52
C LEU A 48 -4.29 4.35 -10.42
N GLU A 49 -4.50 5.22 -11.42
CA GLU A 49 -5.64 6.13 -11.50
C GLU A 49 -6.96 5.36 -11.56
N VAL A 50 -7.00 4.16 -12.17
CA VAL A 50 -8.19 3.29 -12.15
C VAL A 50 -8.55 2.91 -10.70
N PHE A 51 -7.55 2.60 -9.89
CA PHE A 51 -7.77 2.28 -8.47
C PHE A 51 -8.13 3.53 -7.66
N VAL A 52 -7.49 4.66 -7.93
CA VAL A 52 -7.79 5.96 -7.30
C VAL A 52 -9.24 6.38 -7.56
N GLU A 53 -9.73 6.26 -8.80
CA GLU A 53 -11.14 6.54 -9.13
C GLU A 53 -12.11 5.60 -8.39
N ALA A 54 -11.78 4.32 -8.25
CA ALA A 54 -12.61 3.38 -7.50
C ALA A 54 -12.69 3.75 -6.01
N ILE A 55 -11.58 4.19 -5.40
CA ILE A 55 -11.57 4.68 -4.03
C ILE A 55 -12.43 5.95 -3.91
N ARG A 56 -12.27 6.91 -4.81
CA ARG A 56 -13.06 8.15 -4.82
C ARG A 56 -14.56 7.85 -4.89
N GLU A 57 -14.97 7.00 -5.82
CA GLU A 57 -16.36 6.60 -6.00
C GLU A 57 -16.91 5.91 -4.74
N SER A 58 -16.14 5.01 -4.12
CA SER A 58 -16.54 4.35 -2.87
C SER A 58 -16.73 5.34 -1.72
N LEU A 59 -15.88 6.37 -1.61
CA LEU A 59 -16.05 7.43 -0.62
C LEU A 59 -17.28 8.29 -0.90
N ASP A 60 -17.57 8.58 -2.17
CA ASP A 60 -18.75 9.33 -2.57
C ASP A 60 -20.05 8.55 -2.29
N GLU A 61 -20.09 7.24 -2.58
CA GLU A 61 -21.22 6.36 -2.25
C GLU A 61 -21.47 6.23 -0.73
N LEU A 62 -20.42 6.33 0.07
CA LEU A 62 -20.50 6.33 1.53
C LEU A 62 -20.74 7.72 2.14
N GLU A 63 -20.88 8.76 1.32
CA GLU A 63 -21.03 10.16 1.73
C GLU A 63 -19.87 10.65 2.63
N VAL A 64 -18.65 10.11 2.42
CA VAL A 64 -17.44 10.48 3.17
C VAL A 64 -16.71 11.59 2.42
N GLU A 65 -16.73 12.81 2.95
CA GLU A 65 -16.10 13.98 2.33
C GLU A 65 -14.58 13.96 2.46
N ARG A 66 -14.04 13.60 3.63
CA ARG A 66 -12.60 13.58 3.90
C ARG A 66 -12.20 12.37 4.74
N VAL A 67 -10.99 11.86 4.49
CA VAL A 67 -10.44 10.68 5.17
C VAL A 67 -9.01 10.93 5.65
N VAL A 68 -8.63 10.27 6.74
CA VAL A 68 -7.22 9.99 7.01
C VAL A 68 -6.87 8.75 6.20
N LEU A 69 -6.07 8.95 5.15
CA LEU A 69 -5.75 7.91 4.18
C LEU A 69 -4.41 7.27 4.52
N GLY A 70 -4.37 5.94 4.51
CA GLY A 70 -3.14 5.20 4.74
C GLY A 70 -2.96 4.05 3.76
N GLY A 71 -1.72 3.72 3.45
CA GLY A 71 -1.42 2.57 2.61
C GLY A 71 -0.01 2.03 2.84
N MET A 72 0.13 0.71 2.71
CA MET A 72 1.40 0.00 2.82
C MET A 72 1.87 -0.47 1.45
N SER A 73 3.17 -0.33 1.16
CA SER A 73 3.77 -0.76 -0.10
C SER A 73 3.02 -0.15 -1.30
N MET A 74 2.52 -0.96 -2.23
CA MET A 74 1.66 -0.50 -3.33
C MET A 74 0.48 0.36 -2.83
N GLY A 75 -0.15 -0.01 -1.72
CA GLY A 75 -1.23 0.78 -1.12
C GLY A 75 -0.79 2.19 -0.73
N GLY A 76 0.47 2.35 -0.30
CA GLY A 76 1.07 3.67 -0.05
C GLY A 76 1.25 4.50 -1.33
N THR A 77 1.65 3.84 -2.42
CA THR A 77 1.72 4.52 -3.74
C THR A 77 0.33 4.97 -4.19
N VAL A 78 -0.69 4.11 -4.06
CA VAL A 78 -2.10 4.46 -4.39
C VAL A 78 -2.60 5.59 -3.50
N ALA A 79 -2.33 5.56 -2.18
CA ALA A 79 -2.72 6.61 -1.26
C ALA A 79 -2.07 7.96 -1.61
N ALA A 80 -0.78 7.95 -1.99
CA ALA A 80 -0.08 9.15 -2.44
C ALA A 80 -0.65 9.67 -3.77
N THR A 81 -0.94 8.78 -4.74
CA THR A 81 -1.57 9.16 -6.02
C THR A 81 -2.95 9.78 -5.77
N PHE A 82 -3.75 9.18 -4.87
CA PHE A 82 -5.04 9.76 -4.47
C PHE A 82 -4.88 11.15 -3.84
N ALA A 83 -3.95 11.28 -2.89
CA ALA A 83 -3.70 12.55 -2.20
C ALA A 83 -3.18 13.66 -3.14
N GLN A 84 -2.39 13.29 -4.16
CA GLN A 84 -1.94 14.23 -5.20
C GLN A 84 -3.09 14.66 -6.13
N THR A 85 -4.03 13.76 -6.41
CA THR A 85 -5.14 14.00 -7.34
C THR A 85 -6.32 14.71 -6.66
N TYR A 86 -6.64 14.35 -5.41
CA TYR A 86 -7.76 14.83 -4.61
C TYR A 86 -7.32 15.31 -3.23
N PRO A 87 -6.42 16.31 -3.13
CA PRO A 87 -5.85 16.74 -1.85
C PRO A 87 -6.92 17.23 -0.85
N GLU A 88 -8.01 17.83 -1.34
CA GLU A 88 -9.14 18.29 -0.51
C GLU A 88 -9.88 17.15 0.19
N ARG A 89 -9.77 15.92 -0.33
CA ARG A 89 -10.40 14.72 0.25
C ARG A 89 -9.55 14.06 1.35
N VAL A 90 -8.31 14.54 1.58
CA VAL A 90 -7.34 13.92 2.50
C VAL A 90 -7.12 14.81 3.71
N ALA A 91 -7.50 14.31 4.90
CA ALA A 91 -7.28 14.98 6.18
C ALA A 91 -5.87 14.70 6.75
N GLY A 92 -5.27 13.58 6.40
CA GLY A 92 -3.92 13.19 6.76
C GLY A 92 -3.49 11.97 5.93
N LEU A 93 -2.17 11.81 5.72
CA LEU A 93 -1.60 10.77 4.84
C LEU A 93 -0.59 9.92 5.59
N ALA A 94 -0.83 8.61 5.70
CA ALA A 94 0.10 7.63 6.27
C ALA A 94 0.71 6.74 5.17
N LEU A 95 2.01 6.86 4.97
CA LEU A 95 2.78 6.10 3.98
C LEU A 95 3.64 5.08 4.72
N MET A 96 3.34 3.79 4.52
CA MET A 96 3.93 2.67 5.27
C MET A 96 4.69 1.75 4.34
N ASP A 97 5.96 1.48 4.62
CA ASP A 97 6.84 0.57 3.85
C ASP A 97 6.70 0.74 2.32
N THR A 98 6.74 1.97 1.83
CA THR A 98 6.39 2.29 0.44
C THR A 98 7.43 3.15 -0.26
N ASN A 99 7.40 3.14 -1.59
CA ASN A 99 8.06 4.10 -2.46
C ASN A 99 7.00 4.77 -3.37
N ILE A 100 6.83 6.08 -3.22
CA ILE A 100 5.88 6.89 -3.98
C ILE A 100 6.49 7.56 -5.22
N GLY A 101 7.79 7.32 -5.48
CA GLY A 101 8.46 7.69 -6.72
C GLY A 101 8.22 6.68 -7.84
N VAL A 102 8.87 6.94 -8.99
CA VAL A 102 8.94 5.96 -10.08
C VAL A 102 9.90 4.82 -9.73
N ASP A 103 9.74 3.70 -10.40
CA ASP A 103 10.69 2.59 -10.28
C ASP A 103 12.03 2.94 -10.96
N ASP A 104 13.11 2.50 -10.36
CA ASP A 104 14.40 2.41 -11.06
C ASP A 104 14.42 1.21 -12.04
N ALA A 105 15.52 1.06 -12.75
CA ALA A 105 15.66 0.03 -13.77
C ALA A 105 15.55 -1.40 -13.20
N ASP A 106 16.06 -1.62 -11.99
CA ASP A 106 16.07 -2.93 -11.32
C ASP A 106 14.65 -3.30 -10.86
N HIS A 107 13.94 -2.39 -10.21
CA HIS A 107 12.55 -2.60 -9.82
C HIS A 107 11.64 -2.80 -11.04
N ALA A 108 11.85 -2.03 -12.12
CA ALA A 108 11.11 -2.21 -13.37
C ALA A 108 11.37 -3.59 -14.00
N ALA A 109 12.61 -4.11 -13.93
CA ALA A 109 12.95 -5.44 -14.42
C ALA A 109 12.23 -6.54 -13.61
N ILE A 110 12.23 -6.44 -12.26
CA ILE A 110 11.52 -7.37 -11.38
C ILE A 110 10.02 -7.38 -11.68
N ARG A 111 9.41 -6.21 -11.96
CA ARG A 111 7.99 -6.16 -12.32
C ARG A 111 7.71 -6.86 -13.65
N ARG A 112 8.55 -6.66 -14.68
CA ARG A 112 8.40 -7.33 -15.98
C ARG A 112 8.51 -8.84 -15.85
N GLU A 113 9.44 -9.35 -15.03
CA GLU A 113 9.56 -10.77 -14.75
C GLU A 113 8.30 -11.30 -14.02
N SER A 114 7.81 -10.59 -13.01
CA SER A 114 6.57 -10.94 -12.32
C SER A 114 5.37 -10.98 -13.28
N ILE A 115 5.24 -10.02 -14.18
CA ILE A 115 4.19 -9.99 -15.21
C ILE A 115 4.29 -11.24 -16.08
N ALA A 116 5.47 -11.58 -16.60
CA ALA A 116 5.68 -12.75 -17.46
C ALA A 116 5.28 -14.06 -16.74
N LEU A 117 5.70 -14.23 -15.48
CA LEU A 117 5.29 -15.39 -14.66
C LEU A 117 3.78 -15.45 -14.44
N CYS A 118 3.15 -14.30 -14.22
CA CYS A 118 1.70 -14.23 -14.06
C CYS A 118 0.96 -14.61 -15.34
N GLU A 119 1.44 -14.21 -16.51
CA GLU A 119 0.88 -14.57 -17.83
C GLU A 119 0.97 -16.08 -18.11
N GLU A 120 1.97 -16.74 -17.55
CA GLU A 120 2.10 -18.20 -17.57
C GLU A 120 1.24 -18.92 -16.51
N GLY A 121 0.45 -18.19 -15.71
CA GLY A 121 -0.30 -18.73 -14.59
C GLY A 121 0.55 -19.07 -13.36
N LYS A 122 1.80 -18.62 -13.33
CA LYS A 122 2.80 -18.89 -12.28
C LYS A 122 2.99 -17.68 -11.34
N GLY A 123 1.96 -16.88 -11.09
CA GLY A 123 2.06 -15.67 -10.27
C GLY A 123 2.64 -15.92 -8.88
N TYR A 124 2.31 -17.03 -8.24
CA TYR A 124 2.88 -17.41 -6.93
C TYR A 124 4.41 -17.53 -6.99
N GLU A 125 5.00 -18.03 -8.08
CA GLU A 125 6.45 -18.16 -8.22
C GLU A 125 7.18 -16.79 -8.14
N SER A 126 6.52 -15.71 -8.53
CA SER A 126 7.10 -14.36 -8.46
C SER A 126 7.14 -13.76 -7.04
N VAL A 127 6.39 -14.34 -6.10
CA VAL A 127 6.24 -13.79 -4.74
C VAL A 127 6.55 -14.80 -3.62
N LYS A 128 6.74 -16.08 -3.93
CA LYS A 128 6.88 -17.15 -2.93
C LYS A 128 8.00 -16.91 -1.91
N GLU A 129 9.07 -16.28 -2.33
CA GLU A 129 10.21 -15.99 -1.44
C GLU A 129 9.99 -14.75 -0.56
N TRP A 130 8.96 -13.94 -0.83
CA TRP A 130 8.72 -12.70 -0.07
C TRP A 130 8.44 -12.98 1.41
N SER A 131 7.77 -14.07 1.73
CA SER A 131 7.55 -14.49 3.12
C SER A 131 8.85 -14.84 3.86
N ASN A 132 9.95 -15.05 3.14
CA ASN A 132 11.26 -15.35 3.73
C ASN A 132 12.12 -14.09 3.88
N PHE A 133 12.36 -13.34 2.81
CA PHE A 133 13.36 -12.26 2.83
C PHE A 133 12.77 -10.86 3.09
N LEU A 134 11.45 -10.66 2.98
CA LEU A 134 10.81 -9.39 3.31
C LEU A 134 10.25 -9.34 4.75
N VAL A 135 10.27 -10.45 5.47
CA VAL A 135 9.85 -10.54 6.87
C VAL A 135 11.06 -10.40 7.79
N SER A 136 10.92 -9.63 8.86
CA SER A 136 11.98 -9.48 9.87
C SER A 136 12.51 -10.84 10.37
N PRO A 137 13.82 -11.00 10.55
CA PRO A 137 14.37 -12.19 11.21
C PRO A 137 13.81 -12.41 12.62
N ALA A 138 13.33 -11.36 13.28
CA ALA A 138 12.75 -11.43 14.61
C ALA A 138 11.30 -11.95 14.62
N SER A 139 10.63 -11.96 13.47
CA SER A 139 9.23 -12.39 13.36
C SER A 139 9.08 -13.90 13.55
N PRO A 140 8.02 -14.35 14.24
CA PRO A 140 7.74 -15.78 14.42
C PRO A 140 7.51 -16.49 13.08
N GLU A 141 7.87 -17.77 13.01
CA GLU A 141 7.66 -18.60 11.83
C GLU A 141 6.18 -18.66 11.41
N SER A 142 5.25 -18.53 12.34
CA SER A 142 3.80 -18.49 12.07
C SER A 142 3.39 -17.32 11.17
N VAL A 143 4.10 -16.17 11.23
CA VAL A 143 3.87 -15.01 10.34
C VAL A 143 4.26 -15.38 8.91
N ARG A 144 5.46 -15.97 8.71
CA ARG A 144 5.92 -16.42 7.38
C ARG A 144 4.96 -17.42 6.76
N GLN A 145 4.53 -18.41 7.53
CA GLN A 145 3.57 -19.43 7.09
C GLN A 145 2.20 -18.83 6.77
N SER A 146 1.76 -17.83 7.53
CA SER A 146 0.49 -17.13 7.26
C SER A 146 0.58 -16.36 5.94
N LEU A 147 1.64 -15.61 5.72
CA LEU A 147 1.89 -14.87 4.47
C LEU A 147 1.99 -15.81 3.27
N ASP A 148 2.76 -16.90 3.36
CA ASP A 148 2.90 -17.88 2.28
C ASP A 148 1.53 -18.49 1.90
N ARG A 149 0.70 -18.87 2.88
CA ARG A 149 -0.66 -19.36 2.60
C ARG A 149 -1.50 -18.33 1.86
N ARG A 150 -1.45 -17.06 2.25
CA ARG A 150 -2.21 -15.96 1.63
C ARG A 150 -1.68 -15.67 0.22
N PHE A 151 -0.37 -15.74 0.00
CA PHE A 151 0.25 -15.58 -1.32
C PHE A 151 -0.15 -16.66 -2.33
N ARG A 152 -0.71 -17.78 -1.89
CA ARG A 152 -1.24 -18.85 -2.77
C ARG A 152 -2.67 -18.60 -3.23
N LEU A 153 -3.37 -17.59 -2.69
CA LEU A 153 -4.81 -17.40 -2.90
C LEU A 153 -5.15 -16.39 -3.98
N PHE A 154 -4.22 -15.53 -4.38
CA PHE A 154 -4.51 -14.49 -5.37
C PHE A 154 -4.59 -15.04 -6.80
N ASN A 155 -5.29 -14.31 -7.66
CA ASN A 155 -5.35 -14.58 -9.09
C ASN A 155 -4.13 -13.98 -9.80
N SER A 156 -3.41 -14.78 -10.59
CA SER A 156 -2.23 -14.33 -11.36
C SER A 156 -2.55 -13.16 -12.29
N ALA A 157 -3.73 -13.16 -12.94
CA ALA A 157 -4.13 -12.05 -13.82
C ALA A 157 -4.30 -10.72 -13.05
N SER A 158 -4.82 -10.78 -11.82
CA SER A 158 -4.94 -9.60 -10.95
C SER A 158 -3.57 -9.06 -10.53
N LEU A 159 -2.63 -9.93 -10.18
CA LEU A 159 -1.26 -9.52 -9.89
C LEU A 159 -0.57 -8.92 -11.12
N ALA A 160 -0.72 -9.53 -12.30
CA ALA A 160 -0.17 -9.00 -13.56
C ALA A 160 -0.72 -7.59 -13.84
N TRP A 161 -2.02 -7.37 -13.65
CA TRP A 161 -2.64 -6.07 -13.83
C TRP A 161 -2.03 -5.01 -12.91
N LEU A 162 -1.90 -5.32 -11.61
CA LEU A 162 -1.30 -4.40 -10.65
C LEU A 162 0.18 -4.13 -10.93
N GLN A 163 0.94 -5.14 -11.36
CA GLN A 163 2.35 -4.95 -11.73
C GLN A 163 2.50 -4.03 -12.95
N ARG A 164 1.60 -4.12 -13.95
CA ARG A 164 1.58 -3.19 -15.09
C ARG A 164 1.23 -1.77 -14.63
N ALA A 165 0.17 -1.61 -13.82
CA ALA A 165 -0.23 -0.31 -13.28
C ALA A 165 0.89 0.37 -12.48
N LEU A 166 1.74 -0.40 -11.79
CA LEU A 166 2.89 0.12 -11.07
C LEU A 166 4.09 0.42 -11.97
N LEU A 167 4.30 -0.39 -13.02
CA LEU A 167 5.45 -0.23 -13.94
C LEU A 167 5.43 1.11 -14.65
N ASP A 168 4.25 1.54 -15.08
CA ASP A 168 4.05 2.75 -15.88
C ASP A 168 3.50 3.93 -15.05
N ARG A 169 3.57 3.84 -13.72
CA ARG A 169 3.08 4.91 -12.85
C ARG A 169 3.90 6.19 -12.92
N ASP A 170 3.22 7.30 -12.79
CA ASP A 170 3.84 8.58 -12.51
C ASP A 170 4.32 8.67 -11.05
N SER A 171 5.22 9.62 -10.78
CA SER A 171 5.67 9.93 -9.43
C SER A 171 4.56 10.62 -8.63
N ALA A 172 4.25 10.10 -7.45
CA ALA A 172 3.31 10.70 -6.52
C ALA A 172 3.98 11.48 -5.38
N ILE A 173 5.25 11.88 -5.55
CA ILE A 173 5.99 12.68 -4.55
C ILE A 173 5.30 14.03 -4.28
N GLY A 174 4.59 14.59 -5.26
CA GLY A 174 3.79 15.80 -5.11
C GLY A 174 2.74 15.72 -4.00
N ALA A 175 2.29 14.55 -3.62
CA ALA A 175 1.37 14.35 -2.48
C ALA A 175 1.92 14.91 -1.17
N LEU A 176 3.24 14.91 -0.99
CA LEU A 176 3.91 15.38 0.23
C LEU A 176 3.73 16.90 0.45
N THR A 177 3.39 17.63 -0.59
CA THR A 177 3.17 19.10 -0.53
C THR A 177 1.75 19.50 -0.96
N ALA A 178 0.94 18.55 -1.42
CA ALA A 178 -0.40 18.85 -1.91
C ALA A 178 -1.45 18.94 -0.79
N ILE A 179 -1.24 18.26 0.33
CA ILE A 179 -2.20 18.21 1.44
C ILE A 179 -1.77 19.17 2.56
N ASP A 180 -2.77 19.74 3.23
CA ASP A 180 -2.55 20.60 4.41
C ASP A 180 -2.47 19.80 5.73
N GLY A 181 -2.85 18.52 5.70
CA GLY A 181 -2.90 17.63 6.85
C GLY A 181 -1.54 17.08 7.26
N PRO A 182 -1.47 16.40 8.41
CA PRO A 182 -0.24 15.74 8.85
C PRO A 182 0.13 14.57 7.95
N ILE A 183 1.44 14.25 7.89
CA ILE A 183 1.99 13.12 7.15
C ILE A 183 2.75 12.20 8.10
N LEU A 184 2.45 10.91 8.04
CA LEU A 184 3.18 9.85 8.70
C LEU A 184 3.98 9.08 7.65
N LEU A 185 5.29 8.99 7.84
CA LEU A 185 6.21 8.15 7.07
C LEU A 185 6.64 7.00 8.00
N GLU A 186 6.21 5.81 7.71
CA GLU A 186 6.47 4.64 8.55
C GLU A 186 7.24 3.58 7.77
N ARG A 187 8.13 2.86 8.45
CA ARG A 187 8.75 1.65 7.94
C ARG A 187 9.05 0.63 9.04
N GLY A 188 9.04 -0.65 8.66
CA GLY A 188 9.68 -1.67 9.48
C GLY A 188 11.20 -1.47 9.52
N ALA A 189 11.82 -1.61 10.68
CA ALA A 189 13.26 -1.39 10.84
C ALA A 189 14.10 -2.35 9.98
N ASP A 190 13.59 -3.55 9.71
CA ASP A 190 14.21 -4.60 8.92
C ASP A 190 13.70 -4.65 7.46
N ASP A 191 12.88 -3.68 7.03
CA ASP A 191 12.44 -3.63 5.62
C ASP A 191 13.61 -3.28 4.70
N ALA A 192 13.94 -4.21 3.80
CA ALA A 192 14.99 -4.04 2.80
C ALA A 192 14.56 -3.19 1.59
N THR A 193 13.26 -2.95 1.42
CA THR A 193 12.70 -2.25 0.24
C THR A 193 12.41 -0.77 0.48
N CYS A 194 12.20 -0.37 1.73
CA CYS A 194 11.98 1.02 2.13
C CYS A 194 13.08 1.48 3.09
N SER A 195 14.06 2.23 2.60
CA SER A 195 15.18 2.67 3.42
C SER A 195 14.84 3.89 4.28
N PHE A 196 15.45 4.00 5.46
CA PHE A 196 15.32 5.19 6.30
C PHE A 196 15.80 6.48 5.59
N ALA A 197 16.84 6.36 4.76
CA ALA A 197 17.34 7.48 3.95
C ALA A 197 16.30 8.01 2.96
N LEU A 198 15.48 7.13 2.37
CA LEU A 198 14.38 7.53 1.49
C LEU A 198 13.34 8.36 2.27
N LEU A 199 12.95 7.91 3.47
CA LEU A 199 12.00 8.67 4.31
C LEU A 199 12.57 10.02 4.75
N GLN A 200 13.89 10.11 5.00
CA GLN A 200 14.54 11.39 5.29
C GLN A 200 14.48 12.36 4.11
N GLN A 201 14.71 11.88 2.88
CA GLN A 201 14.56 12.71 1.67
C GLN A 201 13.13 13.24 1.52
N TRP A 202 12.11 12.41 1.80
CA TRP A 202 10.73 12.88 1.76
C TRP A 202 10.40 13.87 2.87
N LYS A 203 11.00 13.69 4.05
CA LYS A 203 10.85 14.65 5.13
C LYS A 203 11.49 16.02 4.81
N GLU A 204 12.51 16.09 3.97
CA GLU A 204 13.05 17.36 3.46
C GLU A 204 12.01 18.12 2.62
N LEU A 205 11.17 17.40 1.86
CA LEU A 205 10.08 18.00 1.08
C LEU A 205 8.86 18.35 1.94
N ALA A 206 8.60 17.57 2.99
CA ALA A 206 7.51 17.75 3.95
C ALA A 206 8.08 17.83 5.38
N PRO A 207 8.65 18.96 5.84
CA PRO A 207 9.34 19.05 7.13
C PRO A 207 8.45 18.72 8.35
N CYS A 208 7.12 18.91 8.23
CA CYS A 208 6.14 18.55 9.25
C CYS A 208 5.84 17.04 9.31
N ALA A 209 6.26 16.23 8.33
CA ALA A 209 6.06 14.82 8.34
C ALA A 209 6.76 14.15 9.54
N LYS A 210 6.08 13.18 10.16
CA LYS A 210 6.63 12.37 11.24
C LYS A 210 7.19 11.09 10.67
N ILE A 211 8.44 10.75 10.96
CA ILE A 211 9.02 9.44 10.65
C ILE A 211 8.89 8.53 11.87
N ILE A 212 8.44 7.30 11.64
CA ILE A 212 8.42 6.22 12.62
C ILE A 212 9.10 5.00 12.00
N GLU A 213 10.00 4.38 12.78
CA GLU A 213 10.61 3.10 12.47
C GLU A 213 10.14 2.07 13.50
N ILE A 214 9.58 0.94 13.04
CA ILE A 214 9.04 -0.10 13.92
C ILE A 214 10.07 -1.23 14.07
N PRO A 215 10.67 -1.39 15.25
CA PRO A 215 11.66 -2.44 15.49
C PRO A 215 11.05 -3.85 15.36
N GLY A 216 11.82 -4.78 14.82
CA GLY A 216 11.42 -6.18 14.68
C GLY A 216 10.28 -6.39 13.66
N ALA A 217 10.13 -5.47 12.73
CA ALA A 217 9.27 -5.61 11.56
C ALA A 217 10.07 -5.44 10.27
N GLY A 218 9.75 -6.24 9.28
CA GLY A 218 10.15 -6.09 7.88
C GLY A 218 9.07 -5.36 7.09
N HIS A 219 8.83 -5.82 5.87
CA HIS A 219 7.90 -5.19 4.93
C HIS A 219 6.40 -5.43 5.25
N PHE A 220 6.09 -6.43 6.04
CA PHE A 220 4.71 -6.78 6.39
C PHE A 220 4.36 -6.35 7.82
N VAL A 221 4.64 -5.08 8.13
CA VAL A 221 4.50 -4.51 9.48
C VAL A 221 3.13 -4.77 10.12
N ALA A 222 2.05 -4.80 9.32
CA ALA A 222 0.69 -5.09 9.80
C ALA A 222 0.52 -6.53 10.32
N ASP A 223 1.27 -7.48 9.77
CA ASP A 223 1.29 -8.88 10.23
C ASP A 223 2.35 -9.11 11.31
N GLU A 224 3.46 -8.37 11.26
CA GLU A 224 4.64 -8.59 12.12
C GLU A 224 4.53 -7.87 13.46
N GLN A 225 4.05 -6.62 13.47
CA GLN A 225 3.94 -5.77 14.66
C GLN A 225 2.59 -5.02 14.72
N PRO A 226 1.44 -5.73 14.64
CA PRO A 226 0.12 -5.11 14.52
C PRO A 226 -0.23 -4.16 15.68
N GLU A 227 0.24 -4.45 16.91
CA GLU A 227 -0.04 -3.62 18.09
C GLU A 227 0.71 -2.29 18.03
N VAL A 228 1.98 -2.33 17.62
CA VAL A 228 2.82 -1.13 17.50
C VAL A 228 2.31 -0.25 16.38
N LEU A 229 1.98 -0.86 15.23
CA LEU A 229 1.42 -0.15 14.08
C LEU A 229 0.06 0.47 14.42
N ALA A 230 -0.86 -0.29 15.03
CA ALA A 230 -2.18 0.23 15.42
C ALA A 230 -2.05 1.44 16.36
N LYS A 231 -1.15 1.37 17.35
CA LYS A 231 -0.88 2.52 18.23
C LYS A 231 -0.37 3.72 17.44
N ALA A 232 0.58 3.54 16.52
CA ALA A 232 1.12 4.61 15.70
C ALA A 232 0.04 5.26 14.83
N LEU A 233 -0.84 4.45 14.20
CA LEU A 233 -1.95 4.93 13.39
C LEU A 233 -3.03 5.63 14.23
N ALA A 234 -3.36 5.14 15.42
CA ALA A 234 -4.30 5.82 16.33
C ALA A 234 -3.75 7.17 16.81
N ASP A 235 -2.45 7.24 17.13
CA ASP A 235 -1.78 8.50 17.49
C ASP A 235 -1.77 9.48 16.33
N PHE A 236 -1.57 8.99 15.11
CA PHE A 236 -1.60 9.79 13.88
C PHE A 236 -3.02 10.30 13.57
N TYR A 237 -4.03 9.43 13.64
CA TYR A 237 -5.43 9.80 13.42
C TYR A 237 -5.85 10.98 14.32
N ARG A 238 -5.49 10.95 15.61
CA ARG A 238 -5.81 12.04 16.55
C ARG A 238 -5.15 13.38 16.22
N GLN A 239 -4.13 13.41 15.38
CA GLN A 239 -3.49 14.65 14.92
C GLN A 239 -4.16 15.19 13.66
N ALA A 240 -4.85 14.31 12.90
CA ALA A 240 -5.49 14.63 11.63
C ALA A 240 -7.00 14.93 11.75
N SER A 241 -7.59 14.64 12.93
CA SER A 241 -9.04 14.75 13.20
C SER A 241 -9.46 16.08 13.83
#